data_9edf59a8069ae6cb61eb84c933347402
#
_entry.id   9edf59a8069ae6cb61eb84c933347402
#
_cell.length_a   1.000
_cell.length_b   1.000
_cell.length_c   1.000
_cell.angle_alpha   90.00
_cell.angle_beta   90.00
_cell.angle_gamma   90.00
#
_symmetry.space_group_name_H-M   'P 1'
#
loop_
_entity.id
_entity.type
_entity.pdbx_description
1 polymer ?
#
loop_
_entity_poly.entity_id
_entity_poly.type
_entity_poly.pdbx_seq_one_letter_code
_entity_poly.pdbx_strand_id
1 'polypeptide(L)'
;MSDLKSISFFDTLIYQAEIPKYLDNKDFMAVCDEHTDKAIADAKQSIDERHKKFNAHIKDHGMSYHSGPKLYEEDRLHEFELLVRNTGRNILTDQGFDLSNHTLDYTEMWIQKFAYEGGGHQDSHVHWDNHISGFYFVECSERTSKPIFHDPRPGRMMLNLPIKNHSKLCPAMERQIVNVKPGTLLLF
;
A
#
# COMPACT_ATOMS: atom_id res chain seq x y z
N MET A 1 -17.60 40.82 4.06
CA MET A 1 -17.79 39.49 3.44
C MET A 1 -18.68 38.72 4.38
N SER A 2 -19.84 38.26 3.88
CA SER A 2 -20.75 37.42 4.66
C SER A 2 -20.04 36.18 5.21
N ASP A 3 -20.53 35.63 6.32
CA ASP A 3 -20.00 34.46 7.03
C ASP A 3 -20.01 33.20 6.17
N LEU A 4 -19.08 33.15 5.19
CA LEU A 4 -18.91 31.97 4.35
C LEU A 4 -18.39 30.82 5.18
N LYS A 5 -19.19 29.77 5.35
CA LYS A 5 -18.82 28.51 6.02
C LYS A 5 -18.45 27.47 4.98
N SER A 6 -17.34 26.80 5.19
CA SER A 6 -17.01 25.59 4.41
C SER A 6 -17.71 24.37 5.03
N ILE A 7 -18.26 23.52 4.18
CA ILE A 7 -18.81 22.22 4.55
C ILE A 7 -18.04 21.18 3.75
N SER A 8 -17.53 20.16 4.43
CA SER A 8 -16.81 19.06 3.78
C SER A 8 -17.77 17.94 3.43
N PHE A 9 -17.69 17.46 2.19
CA PHE A 9 -18.46 16.31 1.69
C PHE A 9 -17.52 15.37 0.93
N PHE A 10 -17.74 14.08 1.07
CA PHE A 10 -17.03 13.03 0.35
C PHE A 10 -15.50 13.07 0.59
N ASP A 11 -15.11 13.23 1.84
CA ASP A 11 -13.70 13.19 2.23
C ASP A 11 -13.11 11.82 1.89
N THR A 12 -11.92 11.82 1.29
CA THR A 12 -11.12 10.60 1.12
C THR A 12 -10.29 10.41 2.39
N LEU A 13 -10.58 9.37 3.15
CA LEU A 13 -9.91 9.09 4.42
C LEU A 13 -8.77 8.10 4.21
N ILE A 14 -7.62 8.40 4.78
CA ILE A 14 -6.47 7.51 4.88
C ILE A 14 -6.12 7.39 6.35
N TYR A 15 -6.08 6.18 6.85
CA TYR A 15 -5.77 5.88 8.24
C TYR A 15 -4.31 5.47 8.37
N GLN A 16 -3.60 6.04 9.33
CA GLN A 16 -2.20 5.73 9.58
C GLN A 16 -2.00 5.38 11.04
N ALA A 17 -1.29 4.27 11.29
CA ALA A 17 -0.87 3.86 12.62
C ALA A 17 0.61 3.43 12.60
N GLU A 18 1.28 3.61 13.75
CA GLU A 18 2.65 3.13 13.96
C GLU A 18 2.59 1.88 14.84
N ILE A 19 2.98 0.74 14.30
CA ILE A 19 2.90 -0.56 14.95
C ILE A 19 4.23 -1.32 14.82
N PRO A 20 5.33 -0.80 15.40
CA PRO A 20 6.66 -1.38 15.21
C PRO A 20 6.85 -2.76 15.85
N LYS A 21 5.95 -3.19 16.75
CA LYS A 21 6.09 -4.46 17.50
C LYS A 21 6.30 -5.70 16.61
N TYR A 22 5.79 -5.70 15.39
CA TYR A 22 5.96 -6.82 14.47
C TYR A 22 7.36 -6.89 13.86
N LEU A 23 8.08 -5.79 13.83
CA LEU A 23 9.47 -5.76 13.35
C LEU A 23 10.42 -6.47 14.32
N ASP A 24 10.04 -6.57 15.60
CA ASP A 24 10.78 -7.30 16.64
C ASP A 24 10.33 -8.77 16.76
N ASN A 25 9.26 -9.15 16.05
CA ASN A 25 8.73 -10.51 16.05
C ASN A 25 9.49 -11.36 15.03
N LYS A 26 10.24 -12.35 15.53
CA LYS A 26 11.11 -13.21 14.70
C LYS A 26 10.34 -14.04 13.69
N ASP A 27 9.17 -14.56 14.07
CA ASP A 27 8.37 -15.40 13.18
C ASP A 27 7.76 -14.57 12.06
N PHE A 28 7.28 -13.37 12.38
CA PHE A 28 6.78 -12.41 11.39
C PHE A 28 7.88 -12.03 10.39
N MET A 29 9.07 -11.65 10.86
CA MET A 29 10.19 -11.28 10.00
C MET A 29 10.69 -12.47 9.17
N ALA A 30 10.74 -13.67 9.73
CA ALA A 30 11.11 -14.88 8.98
C ALA A 30 10.16 -15.15 7.81
N VAL A 31 8.85 -15.00 8.01
CA VAL A 31 7.87 -15.10 6.91
C VAL A 31 8.14 -14.03 5.84
N CYS A 32 8.40 -12.79 6.26
CA CYS A 32 8.70 -11.72 5.32
C CYS A 32 9.93 -12.03 4.45
N ASP A 33 11.01 -12.52 5.07
CA ASP A 33 12.25 -12.85 4.38
C ASP A 33 12.05 -14.06 3.44
N GLU A 34 11.47 -15.16 3.92
CA GLU A 34 11.21 -16.38 3.15
C GLU A 34 10.40 -16.10 1.87
N HIS A 35 9.30 -15.34 2.01
CA HIS A 35 8.44 -15.01 0.87
C HIS A 35 9.07 -13.99 -0.08
N THR A 36 9.88 -13.08 0.44
CA THR A 36 10.64 -12.13 -0.36
C THR A 36 11.71 -12.84 -1.17
N ASP A 37 12.50 -13.71 -0.55
CA ASP A 37 13.56 -14.48 -1.22
C ASP A 37 13.00 -15.38 -2.31
N LYS A 38 11.86 -16.03 -2.02
CA LYS A 38 11.15 -16.82 -3.03
C LYS A 38 10.68 -15.97 -4.20
N ALA A 39 10.06 -14.82 -3.94
CA ALA A 39 9.59 -13.91 -5.00
C ALA A 39 10.74 -13.42 -5.90
N ILE A 40 11.91 -13.13 -5.32
CA ILE A 40 13.11 -12.75 -6.06
C ILE A 40 13.62 -13.92 -6.91
N ALA A 41 13.67 -15.13 -6.34
CA ALA A 41 14.12 -16.32 -7.06
C ALA A 41 13.21 -16.65 -8.25
N ASP A 42 11.88 -16.60 -8.04
CA ASP A 42 10.88 -16.83 -9.09
C ASP A 42 10.98 -15.79 -10.21
N ALA A 43 11.19 -14.52 -9.85
CA ALA A 43 11.40 -13.45 -10.84
C ALA A 43 12.67 -13.65 -11.66
N LYS A 44 13.79 -14.03 -11.05
CA LYS A 44 15.05 -14.32 -11.76
C LYS A 44 14.89 -15.42 -12.79
N GLN A 45 14.23 -16.51 -12.41
CA GLN A 45 13.95 -17.60 -13.34
C GLN A 45 13.15 -17.13 -14.55
N SER A 46 12.08 -16.36 -14.32
CA SER A 46 11.25 -15.81 -15.41
C SER A 46 12.03 -14.87 -16.34
N ILE A 47 12.96 -14.08 -15.79
CA ILE A 47 13.83 -13.20 -16.56
C ILE A 47 14.80 -14.02 -17.41
N ASP A 48 15.46 -15.02 -16.83
CA ASP A 48 16.39 -15.89 -17.53
C ASP A 48 15.72 -16.65 -18.68
N GLU A 49 14.50 -17.15 -18.47
CA GLU A 49 13.70 -17.79 -19.49
C GLU A 49 13.35 -16.83 -20.66
N ARG A 50 12.99 -15.58 -20.34
CA ARG A 50 12.76 -14.55 -21.37
C ARG A 50 14.03 -14.18 -22.12
N HIS A 51 15.15 -14.03 -21.45
CA HIS A 51 16.45 -13.79 -22.09
C HIS A 51 16.79 -14.88 -23.09
N LYS A 52 16.64 -16.15 -22.69
CA LYS A 52 16.86 -17.28 -23.57
C LYS A 52 15.91 -17.29 -24.77
N LYS A 53 14.63 -17.07 -24.55
CA LYS A 53 13.58 -17.16 -25.59
C LYS A 53 13.69 -16.04 -26.61
N PHE A 54 14.00 -14.83 -26.19
CA PHE A 54 13.94 -13.62 -27.04
C PHE A 54 15.33 -13.04 -27.35
N ASN A 55 16.40 -13.68 -26.88
CA ASN A 55 17.76 -13.14 -26.96
C ASN A 55 17.83 -11.66 -26.53
N ALA A 56 17.10 -11.32 -25.47
CA ALA A 56 16.97 -9.97 -24.97
C ALA A 56 17.61 -9.86 -23.60
N HIS A 57 18.35 -8.76 -23.38
CA HIS A 57 18.91 -8.45 -22.06
C HIS A 57 18.03 -7.42 -21.38
N ILE A 58 17.16 -7.90 -20.50
CA ILE A 58 16.35 -7.05 -19.61
C ILE A 58 17.16 -6.87 -18.33
N LYS A 59 17.46 -5.63 -17.99
CA LYS A 59 18.08 -5.35 -16.69
C LYS A 59 17.06 -5.49 -15.59
N ASP A 60 17.46 -6.06 -14.45
CA ASP A 60 16.64 -6.16 -13.22
C ASP A 60 16.29 -4.80 -12.58
N HIS A 61 16.72 -3.72 -13.20
CA HIS A 61 16.49 -2.37 -12.70
C HIS A 61 15.01 -2.00 -12.84
N GLY A 62 14.43 -1.51 -11.75
CA GLY A 62 13.05 -1.03 -11.73
C GLY A 62 12.00 -2.12 -11.47
N MET A 63 12.41 -3.34 -11.15
CA MET A 63 11.46 -4.40 -10.83
C MET A 63 10.90 -4.29 -9.42
N SER A 64 9.64 -4.67 -9.27
CA SER A 64 9.03 -5.04 -8.01
C SER A 64 8.81 -6.54 -7.96
N TYR A 65 9.06 -7.14 -6.80
CA TYR A 65 8.93 -8.56 -6.55
C TYR A 65 7.70 -8.79 -5.69
N HIS A 66 6.82 -9.70 -6.08
CA HIS A 66 5.59 -10.02 -5.38
C HIS A 66 5.59 -11.48 -4.93
N SER A 67 5.22 -11.72 -3.69
CA SER A 67 4.90 -13.06 -3.23
C SER A 67 3.53 -13.53 -3.77
N GLY A 68 3.15 -14.76 -3.45
CA GLY A 68 1.79 -15.24 -3.68
C GLY A 68 0.77 -14.46 -2.83
N PRO A 69 -0.52 -14.43 -3.26
CA PRO A 69 -1.55 -13.55 -2.69
C PRO A 69 -2.19 -14.04 -1.38
N LYS A 70 -1.77 -15.21 -0.86
CA LYS A 70 -2.46 -15.89 0.25
C LYS A 70 -1.67 -15.91 1.55
N LEU A 71 -0.90 -14.85 1.83
CA LEU A 71 -0.16 -14.75 3.09
C LEU A 71 -1.05 -14.70 4.34
N TYR A 72 -2.31 -14.36 4.20
CA TYR A 72 -3.28 -14.42 5.29
C TYR A 72 -3.58 -15.87 5.77
N GLU A 73 -3.19 -16.89 5.00
CA GLU A 73 -3.28 -18.30 5.39
C GLU A 73 -2.04 -18.78 6.18
N GLU A 74 -1.02 -17.93 6.38
CA GLU A 74 0.21 -18.27 7.10
C GLU A 74 0.01 -18.14 8.62
N ASP A 75 0.05 -19.27 9.33
CA ASP A 75 -0.20 -19.33 10.77
C ASP A 75 0.68 -18.38 11.60
N ARG A 76 1.94 -18.18 11.17
CA ARG A 76 2.89 -17.27 11.84
C ARG A 76 2.51 -15.79 11.71
N LEU A 77 1.60 -15.44 10.80
CA LEU A 77 1.07 -14.08 10.63
C LEU A 77 -0.28 -13.88 11.31
N HIS A 78 -0.83 -14.88 11.96
CA HIS A 78 -2.20 -14.86 12.48
C HIS A 78 -2.49 -13.65 13.41
N GLU A 79 -1.57 -13.30 14.31
CA GLU A 79 -1.76 -12.13 15.18
C GLU A 79 -1.83 -10.81 14.38
N PHE A 80 -0.97 -10.69 13.36
CA PHE A 80 -0.97 -9.51 12.47
C PHE A 80 -2.23 -9.46 11.62
N GLU A 81 -2.62 -10.60 11.06
CA GLU A 81 -3.84 -10.76 10.28
C GLU A 81 -5.07 -10.33 11.09
N LEU A 82 -5.23 -10.82 12.31
CA LEU A 82 -6.33 -10.45 13.20
C LEU A 82 -6.32 -8.96 13.53
N LEU A 83 -5.15 -8.36 13.78
CA LEU A 83 -5.05 -6.92 14.04
C LEU A 83 -5.58 -6.12 12.85
N VAL A 84 -5.12 -6.42 11.64
CA VAL A 84 -5.52 -5.69 10.43
C VAL A 84 -7.01 -5.88 10.15
N ARG A 85 -7.53 -7.10 10.25
CA ARG A 85 -8.96 -7.42 10.08
C ARG A 85 -9.83 -6.65 11.08
N ASN A 86 -9.47 -6.66 12.36
CA ASN A 86 -10.22 -5.96 13.39
C ASN A 86 -10.16 -4.43 13.22
N THR A 87 -9.01 -3.91 12.83
CA THR A 87 -8.86 -2.48 12.52
C THR A 87 -9.73 -2.10 11.33
N GLY A 88 -9.71 -2.88 10.26
CA GLY A 88 -10.57 -2.67 9.10
C GLY A 88 -12.05 -2.70 9.46
N ARG A 89 -12.47 -3.67 10.29
CA ARG A 89 -13.85 -3.74 10.78
C ARG A 89 -14.25 -2.49 11.56
N ASN A 90 -13.39 -2.00 12.45
CA ASN A 90 -13.66 -0.79 13.23
C ASN A 90 -13.77 0.44 12.32
N ILE A 91 -12.87 0.58 11.34
CA ILE A 91 -12.91 1.67 10.36
C ILE A 91 -14.23 1.68 9.61
N LEU A 92 -14.67 0.54 9.06
CA LEU A 92 -15.94 0.46 8.34
C LEU A 92 -17.14 0.77 9.24
N THR A 93 -17.10 0.31 10.49
CA THR A 93 -18.15 0.62 11.48
C THR A 93 -18.21 2.12 11.77
N ASP A 94 -17.04 2.76 11.97
CA ASP A 94 -16.95 4.20 12.22
C ASP A 94 -17.37 5.05 11.01
N GLN A 95 -17.19 4.51 9.79
CA GLN A 95 -17.72 5.10 8.56
C GLN A 95 -19.23 4.96 8.41
N GLY A 96 -19.90 4.19 9.28
CA GLY A 96 -21.35 4.03 9.31
C GLY A 96 -21.88 2.78 8.65
N PHE A 97 -21.03 1.81 8.27
CA PHE A 97 -21.49 0.52 7.74
C PHE A 97 -22.04 -0.38 8.85
N ASP A 98 -23.18 -1.02 8.61
CA ASP A 98 -23.71 -2.06 9.49
C ASP A 98 -23.09 -3.42 9.15
N LEU A 99 -22.17 -3.86 10.00
CA LEU A 99 -21.47 -5.13 9.85
C LEU A 99 -22.02 -6.23 10.80
N SER A 100 -23.22 -6.06 11.38
CA SER A 100 -23.77 -7.00 12.36
C SER A 100 -23.98 -8.41 11.80
N ASN A 101 -24.28 -8.52 10.50
CA ASN A 101 -24.50 -9.78 9.79
C ASN A 101 -23.43 -10.06 8.71
N HIS A 102 -22.26 -9.42 8.81
CA HIS A 102 -21.20 -9.56 7.83
C HIS A 102 -19.87 -9.94 8.50
N THR A 103 -19.13 -10.80 7.82
CA THR A 103 -17.72 -11.06 8.12
C THR A 103 -16.84 -10.18 7.23
N LEU A 104 -15.68 -9.81 7.73
CA LEU A 104 -14.63 -9.16 6.94
C LEU A 104 -13.54 -10.18 6.70
N ASP A 105 -13.31 -10.54 5.44
CA ASP A 105 -12.33 -11.52 5.03
C ASP A 105 -11.31 -10.90 4.07
N TYR A 106 -10.12 -11.51 4.01
CA TYR A 106 -9.09 -11.10 3.06
C TYR A 106 -9.45 -11.61 1.66
N THR A 107 -9.33 -10.74 0.69
CA THR A 107 -9.29 -11.12 -0.72
C THR A 107 -7.88 -11.56 -1.10
N GLU A 108 -6.87 -10.81 -0.61
CA GLU A 108 -5.46 -11.09 -0.85
C GLU A 108 -4.58 -10.41 0.20
N MET A 109 -3.42 -10.99 0.45
CA MET A 109 -2.32 -10.43 1.23
C MET A 109 -1.03 -10.93 0.63
N TRP A 110 -0.09 -10.05 0.33
CA TRP A 110 1.22 -10.41 -0.22
C TRP A 110 2.31 -9.50 0.31
N ILE A 111 3.56 -9.92 0.13
CA ILE A 111 4.73 -9.08 0.32
C ILE A 111 5.18 -8.55 -1.02
N GLN A 112 5.51 -7.27 -1.04
CA GLN A 112 6.11 -6.61 -2.18
C GLN A 112 7.46 -6.03 -1.79
N LYS A 113 8.48 -6.30 -2.59
CA LYS A 113 9.80 -5.69 -2.47
C LYS A 113 10.13 -4.95 -3.75
N PHE A 114 10.53 -3.69 -3.60
CA PHE A 114 11.05 -2.88 -4.71
C PHE A 114 12.55 -3.06 -4.83
N ALA A 115 13.06 -3.20 -6.06
CA ALA A 115 14.47 -3.33 -6.31
C ALA A 115 15.24 -2.07 -5.87
N TYR A 116 16.33 -2.26 -5.12
CA TYR A 116 17.09 -1.18 -4.51
C TYR A 116 17.73 -0.22 -5.54
N GLU A 117 18.31 -0.78 -6.61
CA GLU A 117 19.08 0.01 -7.58
C GLU A 117 18.27 0.51 -8.77
N GLY A 118 17.09 -0.01 -8.99
CA GLY A 118 16.35 0.21 -10.23
C GLY A 118 15.20 1.20 -10.14
N GLY A 119 14.92 1.75 -8.96
CA GLY A 119 13.76 2.62 -8.79
C GLY A 119 12.46 1.88 -9.00
N GLY A 120 12.34 0.67 -8.45
CA GLY A 120 11.12 -0.12 -8.50
C GLY A 120 9.91 0.69 -8.06
N HIS A 121 8.81 0.58 -8.79
CA HIS A 121 7.58 1.31 -8.52
C HIS A 121 6.37 0.46 -8.91
N GLN A 122 5.23 0.88 -8.44
CA GLN A 122 3.92 0.41 -8.85
C GLN A 122 3.20 1.55 -9.55
N ASP A 123 2.62 1.27 -10.72
CA ASP A 123 1.80 2.26 -11.42
C ASP A 123 0.53 2.59 -10.63
N SER A 124 -0.01 3.78 -10.88
CA SER A 124 -1.28 4.21 -10.30
C SER A 124 -2.40 3.27 -10.75
N HIS A 125 -3.13 2.72 -9.79
CA HIS A 125 -4.23 1.78 -10.01
C HIS A 125 -5.30 1.94 -8.95
N VAL A 126 -6.41 1.24 -9.10
CA VAL A 126 -7.50 1.15 -8.13
C VAL A 126 -7.64 -0.29 -7.65
N HIS A 127 -8.11 -0.46 -6.42
CA HIS A 127 -8.40 -1.76 -5.83
C HIS A 127 -9.89 -2.06 -6.03
N TRP A 128 -10.21 -2.93 -7.00
CA TRP A 128 -11.57 -3.35 -7.29
C TRP A 128 -12.09 -4.33 -6.23
N ASP A 129 -13.37 -4.23 -5.90
CA ASP A 129 -14.09 -5.15 -5.00
C ASP A 129 -13.54 -5.24 -3.56
N ASN A 130 -12.70 -4.28 -3.14
CA ASN A 130 -12.19 -4.20 -1.78
C ASN A 130 -12.86 -3.03 -1.04
N HIS A 131 -13.31 -3.29 0.19
CA HIS A 131 -13.82 -2.24 1.06
C HIS A 131 -12.71 -1.47 1.77
N ILE A 132 -11.60 -2.14 2.03
CA ILE A 132 -10.38 -1.57 2.62
C ILE A 132 -9.18 -2.21 1.95
N SER A 133 -8.20 -1.39 1.64
CA SER A 133 -6.86 -1.80 1.22
C SER A 133 -5.83 -1.22 2.17
N GLY A 134 -4.61 -1.76 2.15
CA GLY A 134 -3.59 -1.23 3.05
C GLY A 134 -2.18 -1.70 2.75
N PHE A 135 -1.23 -1.05 3.41
CA PHE A 135 0.20 -1.36 3.38
C PHE A 135 0.76 -1.39 4.79
N TYR A 136 1.56 -2.39 5.10
CA TYR A 136 2.43 -2.38 6.27
C TYR A 136 3.88 -2.32 5.82
N PHE A 137 4.62 -1.31 6.27
CA PHE A 137 6.00 -1.07 5.85
C PHE A 137 6.96 -1.80 6.77
N VAL A 138 7.54 -2.90 6.28
CA VAL A 138 8.50 -3.72 7.03
C VAL A 138 9.87 -3.08 7.00
N GLU A 139 10.32 -2.65 5.81
CA GLU A 139 11.63 -2.06 5.60
C GLU A 139 11.50 -0.79 4.74
N CYS A 140 12.20 0.26 5.15
CA CYS A 140 12.29 1.51 4.41
C CYS A 140 13.75 1.98 4.36
N SER A 141 14.21 2.36 3.19
CA SER A 141 15.51 3.03 2.99
C SER A 141 15.30 4.51 2.71
N GLU A 142 16.38 5.26 2.58
CA GLU A 142 16.32 6.67 2.13
C GLU A 142 15.70 6.83 0.74
N ARG A 143 15.73 5.76 -0.08
CA ARG A 143 15.14 5.71 -1.43
C ARG A 143 13.81 4.98 -1.47
N THR A 144 13.20 4.72 -0.35
CA THR A 144 11.90 4.02 -0.30
C THR A 144 10.87 4.71 -1.18
N SER A 145 10.23 3.93 -2.04
CA SER A 145 9.05 4.37 -2.79
C SER A 145 7.95 4.73 -1.80
N LYS A 146 7.43 5.94 -1.93
CA LYS A 146 6.37 6.45 -1.05
C LYS A 146 5.02 6.25 -1.71
N PRO A 147 3.98 5.88 -0.95
CA PRO A 147 2.63 5.82 -1.48
C PRO A 147 2.14 7.22 -1.87
N ILE A 148 1.54 7.30 -3.05
CA ILE A 148 0.95 8.51 -3.59
C ILE A 148 -0.53 8.24 -3.81
N PHE A 149 -1.38 8.98 -3.12
CA PHE A 149 -2.82 8.92 -3.30
C PHE A 149 -3.26 10.05 -4.23
N HIS A 150 -4.02 9.72 -5.24
CA HIS A 150 -4.61 10.68 -6.17
C HIS A 150 -6.03 11.00 -5.74
N ASP A 151 -6.45 12.27 -5.92
CA ASP A 151 -7.85 12.65 -5.70
C ASP A 151 -8.73 11.84 -6.68
N PRO A 152 -9.68 11.01 -6.18
CA PRO A 152 -10.48 10.14 -7.04
C PRO A 152 -11.51 10.90 -7.89
N ARG A 153 -11.70 12.19 -7.67
CA ARG A 153 -12.67 13.01 -8.39
C ARG A 153 -12.10 13.47 -9.71
N PRO A 154 -12.62 13.03 -10.87
CA PRO A 154 -12.04 13.35 -12.19
C PRO A 154 -11.89 14.84 -12.46
N GLY A 155 -12.83 15.67 -11.97
CA GLY A 155 -12.80 17.13 -12.17
C GLY A 155 -11.58 17.83 -11.54
N ARG A 156 -10.94 17.23 -10.53
CA ARG A 156 -9.74 17.80 -9.90
C ARG A 156 -8.53 17.74 -10.82
N MET A 157 -8.43 16.70 -11.63
CA MET A 157 -7.32 16.50 -12.57
C MET A 157 -7.33 17.53 -13.72
N MET A 158 -8.43 18.28 -13.88
CA MET A 158 -8.61 19.27 -14.94
C MET A 158 -8.31 20.70 -14.49
N LEU A 159 -7.97 20.92 -13.22
CA LEU A 159 -7.72 22.25 -12.68
C LEU A 159 -6.25 22.64 -12.85
N ASN A 160 -6.00 23.72 -13.58
CA ASN A 160 -4.65 24.19 -13.92
C ASN A 160 -4.21 25.43 -13.11
N LEU A 161 -4.83 25.69 -11.96
CA LEU A 161 -4.40 26.78 -11.11
C LEU A 161 -3.15 26.41 -10.32
N PRO A 162 -2.14 27.27 -10.25
CA PRO A 162 -0.91 27.00 -9.51
C PRO A 162 -1.18 26.92 -8.01
N ILE A 163 -0.59 25.90 -7.36
CA ILE A 163 -0.63 25.73 -5.92
C ILE A 163 0.37 26.69 -5.27
N LYS A 164 -0.10 27.51 -4.34
CA LYS A 164 0.73 28.51 -3.66
C LYS A 164 1.78 27.90 -2.72
N ASN A 165 1.44 26.79 -2.08
CA ASN A 165 2.33 26.16 -1.12
C ASN A 165 2.18 24.64 -1.16
N HIS A 166 3.16 23.98 -1.76
CA HIS A 166 3.20 22.50 -1.90
C HIS A 166 3.58 21.75 -0.61
N SER A 167 4.07 22.46 0.42
CA SER A 167 4.41 21.84 1.70
C SER A 167 3.23 21.69 2.65
N LYS A 168 2.08 22.26 2.31
CA LYS A 168 0.86 22.19 3.11
C LYS A 168 -0.23 21.46 2.35
N LEU A 169 -0.88 20.51 3.03
CA LEU A 169 -2.11 19.92 2.56
C LEU A 169 -3.15 21.01 2.32
N CYS A 170 -3.70 21.03 1.12
CA CYS A 170 -4.77 21.95 0.80
C CYS A 170 -5.74 21.35 -0.24
N PRO A 171 -7.00 21.81 -0.30
CA PRO A 171 -7.97 21.31 -1.26
C PRO A 171 -7.58 21.48 -2.74
N ALA A 172 -6.52 22.24 -3.04
CA ALA A 172 -6.01 22.42 -4.40
C ALA A 172 -5.12 21.24 -4.86
N MET A 173 -4.64 20.40 -3.97
CA MET A 173 -3.77 19.27 -4.31
C MET A 173 -4.56 18.15 -4.98
N GLU A 174 -4.08 17.69 -6.14
CA GLU A 174 -4.64 16.54 -6.87
C GLU A 174 -4.05 15.19 -6.39
N ARG A 175 -2.92 15.24 -5.69
CA ARG A 175 -2.23 14.06 -5.18
C ARG A 175 -1.56 14.36 -3.85
N GLN A 176 -1.45 13.34 -3.02
CA GLN A 176 -0.81 13.41 -1.72
C GLN A 176 0.22 12.29 -1.56
N ILE A 177 1.41 12.67 -1.13
CA ILE A 177 2.48 11.73 -0.77
C ILE A 177 2.41 11.50 0.74
N VAL A 178 2.35 10.21 1.14
CA VAL A 178 2.39 9.85 2.56
C VAL A 178 3.82 9.45 2.94
N ASN A 179 4.34 10.08 3.99
CA ASN A 179 5.64 9.69 4.55
C ASN A 179 5.47 8.46 5.43
N VAL A 180 6.30 7.47 5.19
CA VAL A 180 6.27 6.18 5.87
C VAL A 180 7.64 5.83 6.43
N LYS A 181 7.64 4.98 7.45
CA LYS A 181 8.85 4.38 8.06
C LYS A 181 8.54 2.93 8.42
N PRO A 182 9.54 2.11 8.75
CA PRO A 182 9.29 0.76 9.23
C PRO A 182 8.30 0.75 10.40
N GLY A 183 7.32 -0.16 10.36
CA GLY A 183 6.23 -0.25 11.33
C GLY A 183 5.01 0.63 11.03
N THR A 184 5.02 1.43 9.96
CA THR A 184 3.82 2.19 9.54
C THR A 184 2.81 1.26 8.89
N LEU A 185 1.57 1.27 9.37
CA LEU A 185 0.39 0.69 8.74
C LEU A 185 -0.45 1.82 8.14
N LEU A 186 -0.77 1.71 6.87
CA LEU A 186 -1.75 2.56 6.17
C LEU A 186 -2.95 1.73 5.78
N LEU A 187 -4.17 2.25 6.01
CA LEU A 187 -5.43 1.68 5.53
C LEU A 187 -6.25 2.77 4.82
N PHE A 188 -6.91 2.40 3.72
CA PHE A 188 -7.68 3.33 2.88
C PHE A 188 -8.79 2.62 2.10
#